data_ab766e55b96617a7830032104f2cf7f0
#
_entry.id   ab766e55b96617a7830032104f2cf7f0
#
_cell.length_a   1.000
_cell.length_b   1.000
_cell.length_c   1.000
_cell.angle_alpha   90.00
_cell.angle_beta   90.00
_cell.angle_gamma   90.00
#
_symmetry.space_group_name_H-M   'P 1'
#
loop_
_entity.id
_entity.type
_entity.pdbx_description
1 polymer ?
#
loop_
_entity_poly.entity_id
_entity_poly.type
_entity_poly.pdbx_seq_one_letter_code
_entity_poly.pdbx_strand_id
1 'polypeptide(L)'
;RPSGKGRTKQWVIDDSLNMLDKVIGDEFGLIPPITFYGKTHTKQNAHELYAVAIDIDYVGKQQLKNLLKQFGNGVQLRPTYLVSSGKGVHAYYFLKEPVQLYHNLEDTLAELKEAFIRRLWNDTSSIRPDSPDITGIYQGFRCVGSQSKLGADFPVKAYKMSDNRYTLEDIKDSIPNCKVDLSVLTEKPKKEKSKLSLDEAKKLYPEWYQERVVEGRPKKKGTWVCNEALYEWWKNKIFTEVKVGGRYFSIMALCAYGLKCGISERRIRQDAYSFLEH
;
A
#
# COMPACT_ATOMS: atom_id res chain seq x y z
N ARG A 1 -1.40 7.75 21.19
CA ARG A 1 -1.49 9.17 20.83
C ARG A 1 -0.75 9.97 21.88
N PRO A 2 0.13 10.93 21.50
CA PRO A 2 0.61 11.90 22.47
C PRO A 2 -0.62 12.63 23.04
N SER A 3 -0.61 12.91 24.31
CA SER A 3 -1.70 13.58 25.05
C SER A 3 -1.89 15.06 24.67
N GLY A 4 -1.57 15.46 23.46
CA GLY A 4 -1.64 16.83 22.97
C GLY A 4 -2.60 16.96 21.79
N LYS A 5 -3.32 18.08 21.75
CA LYS A 5 -4.27 18.48 20.71
C LYS A 5 -3.60 18.77 19.33
N GLY A 6 -2.56 18.02 18.94
CA GLY A 6 -1.87 18.18 17.67
C GLY A 6 -2.60 17.48 16.52
N ARG A 7 -2.70 18.15 15.37
CA ARG A 7 -3.15 17.52 14.13
C ARG A 7 -2.06 16.56 13.62
N THR A 8 -2.42 15.34 13.29
CA THR A 8 -1.52 14.40 12.59
C THR A 8 -1.17 14.99 11.25
N LYS A 9 0.12 15.20 10.99
CA LYS A 9 0.63 15.57 9.67
C LYS A 9 0.89 14.31 8.88
N GLN A 10 0.53 14.30 7.61
CA GLN A 10 0.87 13.23 6.67
C GLN A 10 1.92 13.77 5.70
N TRP A 11 2.95 12.96 5.47
CA TRP A 11 4.00 13.25 4.53
C TRP A 11 3.95 12.22 3.41
N VAL A 12 4.11 12.66 2.17
CA VAL A 12 4.30 11.78 1.04
C VAL A 12 5.80 11.59 0.86
N ILE A 13 6.25 10.34 0.97
CA ILE A 13 7.61 9.95 0.64
C ILE A 13 7.54 9.37 -0.76
N ASP A 14 8.18 10.05 -1.70
CA ASP A 14 8.35 9.63 -3.09
C ASP A 14 9.76 9.06 -3.32
N ASP A 15 10.09 8.79 -4.56
CA ASP A 15 11.39 8.23 -4.95
C ASP A 15 12.59 9.11 -4.58
N SER A 16 12.37 10.40 -4.33
CA SER A 16 13.45 11.31 -3.92
C SER A 16 13.89 11.14 -2.48
N LEU A 17 13.05 10.53 -1.64
CA LEU A 17 13.25 10.31 -0.21
C LEU A 17 13.49 11.59 0.62
N ASN A 18 13.41 12.78 0.02
CA ASN A 18 13.71 14.07 0.67
C ASN A 18 12.82 14.35 1.91
N MET A 19 11.64 13.72 1.98
CA MET A 19 10.73 13.89 3.11
C MET A 19 11.14 13.07 4.33
N LEU A 20 12.05 12.10 4.20
CA LEU A 20 12.53 11.30 5.34
C LEU A 20 13.24 12.18 6.37
N ASP A 21 13.99 13.19 5.95
CA ASP A 21 14.69 14.11 6.85
C ASP A 21 13.71 14.87 7.77
N LYS A 22 12.49 15.12 7.29
CA LYS A 22 11.43 15.78 8.09
C LYS A 22 10.71 14.84 9.04
N VAL A 23 10.75 13.54 8.77
CA VAL A 23 10.13 12.50 9.61
C VAL A 23 11.11 11.97 10.65
N ILE A 24 12.40 11.91 10.28
CA ILE A 24 13.49 11.56 11.19
C ILE A 24 13.66 12.67 12.22
N GLY A 25 13.66 12.31 13.49
CA GLY A 25 13.78 13.26 14.60
C GLY A 25 12.46 13.75 15.19
N ASP A 26 11.33 13.54 14.49
CA ASP A 26 10.01 13.84 15.03
C ASP A 26 9.73 13.02 16.32
N GLU A 27 8.97 13.59 17.23
CA GLU A 27 8.55 12.88 18.48
C GLU A 27 7.76 11.61 18.18
N PHE A 28 7.01 11.61 17.07
CA PHE A 28 6.14 10.51 16.70
C PHE A 28 5.96 10.41 15.19
N GLY A 29 6.86 9.68 14.52
CA GLY A 29 6.73 9.31 13.12
C GLY A 29 6.29 7.86 12.94
N LEU A 30 5.31 7.59 12.08
CA LEU A 30 4.89 6.24 11.70
C LEU A 30 5.02 6.06 10.19
N ILE A 31 5.53 4.89 9.79
CA ILE A 31 5.61 4.46 8.40
C ILE A 31 5.08 3.03 8.28
N PRO A 32 4.12 2.75 7.40
CA PRO A 32 3.68 1.39 7.11
C PRO A 32 4.60 0.74 6.07
N PRO A 33 4.74 -0.59 6.05
CA PRO A 33 5.50 -1.31 5.01
C PRO A 33 4.69 -1.48 3.71
N ILE A 34 3.93 -0.45 3.34
CA ILE A 34 2.95 -0.45 2.25
C ILE A 34 3.09 0.84 1.46
N THR A 35 2.98 0.76 0.14
CA THR A 35 2.80 1.94 -0.71
C THR A 35 1.32 2.25 -0.94
N PHE A 36 1.02 3.48 -1.33
CA PHE A 36 -0.33 3.96 -1.55
C PHE A 36 -0.45 4.72 -2.86
N TYR A 37 -1.59 4.61 -3.52
CA TYR A 37 -1.92 5.49 -4.61
C TYR A 37 -2.27 6.89 -4.08
N GLY A 38 -1.63 7.92 -4.62
CA GLY A 38 -1.90 9.31 -4.26
C GLY A 38 -1.44 9.68 -2.84
N LYS A 39 -2.05 10.71 -2.26
CA LYS A 39 -1.60 11.34 -0.99
C LYS A 39 -2.29 10.81 0.26
N THR A 40 -3.30 9.96 0.13
CA THR A 40 -4.12 9.54 1.27
C THR A 40 -3.80 8.13 1.71
N HIS A 41 -3.50 7.99 2.99
CA HIS A 41 -3.26 6.72 3.67
C HIS A 41 -4.59 6.06 4.05
N THR A 42 -5.27 5.48 3.06
CA THR A 42 -6.53 4.75 3.23
C THR A 42 -6.43 3.35 2.63
N LYS A 43 -7.25 2.42 3.10
CA LYS A 43 -7.32 1.05 2.56
C LYS A 43 -7.56 1.04 1.05
N GLN A 44 -8.47 1.90 0.57
CA GLN A 44 -8.82 1.99 -0.85
C GLN A 44 -7.65 2.43 -1.73
N ASN A 45 -6.68 3.12 -1.15
CA ASN A 45 -5.50 3.60 -1.86
C ASN A 45 -4.26 2.73 -1.60
N ALA A 46 -4.37 1.66 -0.81
CA ALA A 46 -3.26 0.74 -0.60
C ALA A 46 -2.87 0.08 -1.94
N HIS A 47 -1.57 0.02 -2.19
CA HIS A 47 -1.05 -0.45 -3.47
C HIS A 47 -0.28 -1.76 -3.31
N GLU A 48 0.86 -1.73 -2.65
CA GLU A 48 1.73 -2.88 -2.53
C GLU A 48 2.26 -3.06 -1.11
N LEU A 49 2.34 -4.30 -0.67
CA LEU A 49 2.97 -4.71 0.58
C LEU A 49 4.41 -5.14 0.31
N TYR A 50 5.38 -4.51 0.94
CA TYR A 50 6.82 -4.78 0.77
C TYR A 50 7.41 -5.63 1.89
N ALA A 51 6.77 -5.64 3.05
CA ALA A 51 7.21 -6.46 4.17
C ALA A 51 6.04 -6.84 5.08
N VAL A 52 6.10 -8.04 5.65
CA VAL A 52 5.29 -8.39 6.82
C VAL A 52 6.04 -7.91 8.05
N ALA A 53 5.45 -6.98 8.78
CA ALA A 53 6.04 -6.42 9.98
C ALA A 53 5.19 -6.74 11.21
N ILE A 54 5.85 -7.18 12.28
CA ILE A 54 5.25 -7.60 13.54
C ILE A 54 5.76 -6.70 14.64
N ASP A 55 4.86 -6.11 15.43
CA ASP A 55 5.17 -5.38 16.65
C ASP A 55 5.06 -6.33 17.84
N ILE A 56 6.12 -6.47 18.60
CA ILE A 56 6.16 -7.26 19.83
C ILE A 56 6.44 -6.29 20.96
N ASP A 57 5.42 -5.93 21.71
CA ASP A 57 5.54 -5.07 22.88
C ASP A 57 5.97 -5.86 24.13
N TYR A 58 6.38 -5.13 25.15
CA TYR A 58 6.80 -5.69 26.44
C TYR A 58 7.99 -6.65 26.34
N VAL A 59 8.96 -6.31 25.50
CA VAL A 59 10.21 -7.08 25.32
C VAL A 59 11.25 -6.57 26.30
N GLY A 60 11.46 -7.31 27.39
CA GLY A 60 12.54 -7.06 28.32
C GLY A 60 13.88 -7.66 27.86
N LYS A 61 14.93 -7.43 28.62
CA LYS A 61 16.29 -7.91 28.28
C LYS A 61 16.34 -9.44 28.06
N GLN A 62 15.64 -10.22 28.91
CA GLN A 62 15.61 -11.68 28.77
C GLN A 62 14.81 -12.12 27.53
N GLN A 63 13.66 -11.50 27.29
CA GLN A 63 12.84 -11.77 26.12
C GLN A 63 13.60 -11.48 24.83
N LEU A 64 14.33 -10.37 24.78
CA LEU A 64 15.17 -10.04 23.62
C LEU A 64 16.26 -11.09 23.39
N LYS A 65 16.94 -11.54 24.45
CA LYS A 65 17.93 -12.63 24.35
C LYS A 65 17.32 -13.92 23.82
N ASN A 66 16.12 -14.27 24.30
CA ASN A 66 15.40 -15.45 23.86
C ASN A 66 15.01 -15.35 22.37
N LEU A 67 14.47 -14.20 21.93
CA LEU A 67 14.15 -13.94 20.54
C LEU A 67 15.38 -14.09 19.63
N LEU A 68 16.49 -13.46 19.99
CA LEU A 68 17.75 -13.54 19.24
C LEU A 68 18.27 -14.98 19.16
N LYS A 69 18.15 -15.75 20.23
CA LYS A 69 18.50 -17.17 20.26
C LYS A 69 17.60 -18.00 19.34
N GLN A 70 16.28 -17.76 19.36
CA GLN A 70 15.32 -18.46 18.51
C GLN A 70 15.54 -18.15 17.02
N PHE A 71 15.84 -16.90 16.69
CA PHE A 71 16.24 -16.52 15.33
C PHE A 71 17.57 -17.16 14.90
N GLY A 72 18.53 -17.25 15.81
CA GLY A 72 19.82 -17.85 15.52
C GLY A 72 19.76 -19.37 15.30
N ASN A 73 18.91 -20.06 16.06
CA ASN A 73 18.77 -21.52 16.01
C ASN A 73 17.71 -22.00 15.00
N GLY A 74 17.07 -21.09 14.24
CA GLY A 74 16.03 -21.45 13.27
C GLY A 74 14.71 -21.91 13.87
N VAL A 75 14.46 -21.73 15.18
CA VAL A 75 13.19 -22.04 15.83
C VAL A 75 12.10 -21.08 15.38
N GLN A 76 12.48 -19.82 15.17
CA GLN A 76 11.65 -18.78 14.57
C GLN A 76 12.29 -18.29 13.26
N LEU A 77 11.46 -17.89 12.33
CA LEU A 77 11.92 -17.27 11.09
C LEU A 77 12.74 -16.02 11.43
N ARG A 78 13.95 -15.92 10.90
CA ARG A 78 14.87 -14.82 11.21
C ARG A 78 14.45 -13.57 10.43
N PRO A 79 14.13 -12.43 11.07
CA PRO A 79 13.72 -11.24 10.35
C PRO A 79 14.85 -10.66 9.49
N THR A 80 14.51 -9.87 8.47
CA THR A 80 15.46 -9.05 7.70
C THR A 80 16.02 -7.94 8.59
N TYR A 81 15.11 -7.23 9.28
CA TYR A 81 15.47 -6.19 10.25
C TYR A 81 14.71 -6.37 11.56
N LEU A 82 15.39 -6.03 12.65
CA LEU A 82 14.79 -5.86 13.96
C LEU A 82 14.91 -4.39 14.36
N VAL A 83 13.79 -3.75 14.69
CA VAL A 83 13.74 -2.33 15.04
C VAL A 83 13.38 -2.18 16.51
N SER A 84 14.22 -1.48 17.27
CA SER A 84 13.94 -1.17 18.68
C SER A 84 12.99 0.04 18.74
N SER A 85 11.76 -0.16 19.22
CA SER A 85 10.75 0.89 19.36
C SER A 85 10.69 1.52 20.76
N GLY A 86 11.56 1.07 21.66
CA GLY A 86 11.68 1.50 23.07
C GLY A 86 11.23 0.42 24.05
N LYS A 87 9.93 0.16 24.20
CA LYS A 87 9.39 -0.88 25.10
C LYS A 87 9.14 -2.22 24.41
N GLY A 88 9.44 -2.30 23.11
CA GLY A 88 9.23 -3.46 22.27
C GLY A 88 10.16 -3.47 21.07
N VAL A 89 9.92 -4.40 20.17
CA VAL A 89 10.68 -4.55 18.93
C VAL A 89 9.73 -4.78 17.76
N HIS A 90 10.05 -4.21 16.61
CA HIS A 90 9.38 -4.54 15.36
C HIS A 90 10.26 -5.48 14.56
N ALA A 91 9.74 -6.64 14.18
CA ALA A 91 10.41 -7.60 13.31
C ALA A 91 9.90 -7.44 11.87
N TYR A 92 10.79 -7.09 10.94
CA TYR A 92 10.47 -6.89 9.54
C TYR A 92 10.95 -8.07 8.70
N TYR A 93 10.02 -8.66 7.97
CA TYR A 93 10.26 -9.74 7.00
C TYR A 93 10.01 -9.17 5.60
N PHE A 94 11.07 -8.72 4.93
CA PHE A 94 10.96 -8.15 3.59
C PHE A 94 10.62 -9.23 2.57
N LEU A 95 9.68 -8.91 1.70
CA LEU A 95 9.25 -9.81 0.66
C LEU A 95 10.24 -9.85 -0.50
N LYS A 96 10.35 -10.99 -1.18
CA LYS A 96 11.13 -11.15 -2.43
C LYS A 96 10.56 -10.27 -3.51
N GLU A 97 9.23 -10.34 -3.67
CA GLU A 97 8.44 -9.51 -4.58
C GLU A 97 7.33 -8.82 -3.78
N PRO A 98 7.03 -7.56 -4.05
CA PRO A 98 5.92 -6.89 -3.40
C PRO A 98 4.58 -7.52 -3.79
N VAL A 99 3.66 -7.59 -2.82
CA VAL A 99 2.33 -8.16 -3.04
C VAL A 99 1.33 -7.04 -3.33
N GLN A 100 0.66 -7.12 -4.47
CA GLN A 100 -0.42 -6.21 -4.85
C GLN A 100 -1.58 -6.35 -3.87
N LEU A 101 -2.01 -5.24 -3.27
CA LEU A 101 -3.10 -5.22 -2.28
C LEU A 101 -4.45 -5.07 -2.96
N TYR A 102 -4.94 -6.14 -3.56
CA TYR A 102 -6.31 -6.21 -4.03
C TYR A 102 -7.26 -6.42 -2.86
N HIS A 103 -8.45 -5.86 -2.96
CA HIS A 103 -9.46 -5.90 -1.89
C HIS A 103 -9.82 -7.33 -1.44
N ASN A 104 -9.83 -8.29 -2.35
CA ASN A 104 -10.11 -9.70 -2.07
C ASN A 104 -8.99 -10.42 -1.30
N LEU A 105 -7.82 -9.82 -1.14
CA LEU A 105 -6.66 -10.42 -0.48
C LEU A 105 -6.49 -9.96 0.97
N GLU A 106 -7.23 -8.95 1.37
CA GLU A 106 -7.04 -8.29 2.66
C GLU A 106 -7.25 -9.24 3.84
N ASP A 107 -8.32 -10.01 3.80
CA ASP A 107 -8.68 -10.95 4.88
C ASP A 107 -7.64 -12.05 5.00
N THR A 108 -7.23 -12.65 3.87
CA THR A 108 -6.18 -13.69 3.84
C THR A 108 -4.84 -13.19 4.38
N LEU A 109 -4.44 -11.97 4.00
CA LEU A 109 -3.20 -11.37 4.50
C LEU A 109 -3.30 -11.01 5.99
N ALA A 110 -4.47 -10.58 6.46
CA ALA A 110 -4.73 -10.30 7.87
C ALA A 110 -4.66 -11.58 8.71
N GLU A 111 -5.28 -12.67 8.25
CA GLU A 111 -5.22 -14.00 8.90
C GLU A 111 -3.78 -14.53 8.97
N LEU A 112 -3.02 -14.43 7.88
CA LEU A 112 -1.62 -14.83 7.88
C LEU A 112 -0.80 -14.01 8.88
N LYS A 113 -0.99 -12.69 8.89
CA LYS A 113 -0.30 -11.81 9.82
C LYS A 113 -0.69 -12.11 11.26
N GLU A 114 -1.95 -12.34 11.55
CA GLU A 114 -2.41 -12.73 12.89
C GLU A 114 -1.76 -14.04 13.35
N ALA A 115 -1.77 -15.08 12.52
CA ALA A 115 -1.13 -16.35 12.83
C ALA A 115 0.37 -16.16 13.10
N PHE A 116 1.02 -15.29 12.34
CA PHE A 116 2.44 -15.00 12.52
C PHE A 116 2.71 -14.17 13.78
N ILE A 117 1.84 -13.21 14.13
CA ILE A 117 1.91 -12.49 15.41
C ILE A 117 1.84 -13.49 16.57
N ARG A 118 0.85 -14.38 16.58
CA ARG A 118 0.68 -15.41 17.62
C ARG A 118 1.86 -16.38 17.72
N ARG A 119 2.51 -16.66 16.59
CA ARG A 119 3.73 -17.48 16.57
C ARG A 119 4.92 -16.80 17.25
N LEU A 120 5.11 -15.51 16.97
CA LEU A 120 6.24 -14.73 17.49
C LEU A 120 6.01 -14.20 18.92
N TRP A 121 4.76 -13.89 19.25
CA TRP A 121 4.39 -13.36 20.56
C TRP A 121 3.98 -14.48 21.49
N ASN A 122 4.88 -14.84 22.38
CA ASN A 122 4.71 -15.94 23.32
C ASN A 122 5.42 -15.63 24.65
N ASP A 123 5.37 -16.56 25.61
CA ASP A 123 5.97 -16.46 26.94
C ASP A 123 7.49 -16.23 26.95
N THR A 124 8.17 -16.61 25.89
CA THR A 124 9.62 -16.40 25.74
C THR A 124 9.97 -15.05 25.14
N SER A 125 9.07 -14.43 24.42
CA SER A 125 9.29 -13.20 23.62
C SER A 125 8.67 -11.94 24.21
N SER A 126 7.64 -12.07 25.07
CA SER A 126 6.97 -10.94 25.73
C SER A 126 6.74 -11.23 27.20
N ILE A 127 6.77 -10.18 28.05
CA ILE A 127 6.39 -10.26 29.46
C ILE A 127 4.87 -10.43 29.62
N ARG A 128 4.11 -10.09 28.56
CA ARG A 128 2.66 -10.23 28.49
C ARG A 128 2.24 -11.17 27.35
N PRO A 129 2.49 -12.46 27.47
CA PRO A 129 2.28 -13.42 26.38
C PRO A 129 0.78 -13.56 26.00
N ASP A 130 -0.12 -13.39 26.96
CA ASP A 130 -1.56 -13.60 26.76
C ASP A 130 -2.31 -12.43 26.11
N SER A 131 -1.60 -11.34 25.82
CA SER A 131 -2.19 -10.10 25.28
C SER A 131 -1.45 -9.63 24.03
N PRO A 132 -1.37 -10.45 22.96
CA PRO A 132 -0.75 -10.02 21.73
C PRO A 132 -1.56 -8.89 21.09
N ASP A 133 -0.86 -7.87 20.60
CA ASP A 133 -1.48 -6.80 19.83
C ASP A 133 -1.72 -7.26 18.38
N ILE A 134 -2.93 -7.74 18.11
CA ILE A 134 -3.33 -8.21 16.79
C ILE A 134 -3.65 -7.01 15.91
N THR A 135 -2.72 -6.69 15.05
CA THR A 135 -2.82 -5.53 14.16
C THR A 135 -2.91 -5.96 12.69
N GLY A 136 -3.73 -5.24 11.93
CA GLY A 136 -3.90 -5.50 10.50
C GLY A 136 -2.66 -5.14 9.67
N ILE A 137 -2.72 -5.46 8.36
CA ILE A 137 -1.62 -5.23 7.42
C ILE A 137 -1.28 -3.74 7.21
N TYR A 138 -2.22 -2.84 7.46
CA TYR A 138 -2.10 -1.39 7.28
C TYR A 138 -1.47 -0.65 8.47
N GLN A 139 -1.02 -1.38 9.47
CA GLN A 139 -0.40 -0.78 10.65
C GLN A 139 0.84 0.03 10.29
N GLY A 140 0.92 1.25 10.84
CA GLY A 140 2.14 2.04 10.84
C GLY A 140 3.07 1.66 12.00
N PHE A 141 4.35 1.62 11.72
CA PHE A 141 5.42 1.34 12.68
C PHE A 141 6.25 2.58 12.93
N ARG A 142 6.85 2.72 14.11
CA ARG A 142 7.71 3.86 14.40
C ARG A 142 8.84 3.97 13.39
N CYS A 143 8.99 5.18 12.85
CA CYS A 143 10.03 5.48 11.87
C CYS A 143 11.41 5.39 12.53
N VAL A 144 12.34 4.74 11.87
CA VAL A 144 13.75 4.70 12.31
C VAL A 144 14.30 6.12 12.35
N GLY A 145 15.01 6.46 13.43
CA GLY A 145 15.52 7.81 13.68
C GLY A 145 14.55 8.73 14.42
N SER A 146 13.24 8.40 14.49
CA SER A 146 12.30 9.13 15.36
C SER A 146 12.52 8.79 16.84
N GLN A 147 11.89 9.57 17.72
CA GLN A 147 11.95 9.27 19.16
C GLN A 147 11.18 7.99 19.50
N SER A 148 11.74 7.16 20.37
CA SER A 148 11.05 5.98 20.86
C SER A 148 10.04 6.32 21.96
N LYS A 149 9.31 5.28 22.44
CA LYS A 149 8.43 5.40 23.62
C LYS A 149 9.19 5.79 24.92
N LEU A 150 10.52 5.78 24.92
CA LEU A 150 11.39 6.12 26.04
C LEU A 150 11.91 7.56 26.01
N GLY A 151 11.61 8.32 24.96
CA GLY A 151 11.98 9.72 24.80
C GLY A 151 13.14 9.96 23.83
N ALA A 152 13.58 11.22 23.73
CA ALA A 152 14.54 11.70 22.75
C ALA A 152 15.93 11.04 22.86
N ASP A 153 16.36 10.71 24.08
CA ASP A 153 17.66 10.07 24.31
C ASP A 153 17.73 8.62 23.79
N PHE A 154 16.60 8.05 23.45
CA PHE A 154 16.46 6.68 22.96
C PHE A 154 15.77 6.67 21.59
N PRO A 155 16.47 7.04 20.50
CA PRO A 155 15.87 7.02 19.18
C PRO A 155 15.55 5.59 18.72
N VAL A 156 14.56 5.47 17.86
CA VAL A 156 14.23 4.21 17.18
C VAL A 156 15.39 3.80 16.28
N LYS A 157 15.92 2.58 16.50
CA LYS A 157 17.09 2.05 15.78
C LYS A 157 16.76 0.75 15.08
N ALA A 158 17.24 0.61 13.85
CA ALA A 158 17.14 -0.62 13.06
C ALA A 158 18.45 -1.41 13.12
N TYR A 159 18.33 -2.72 13.23
CA TYR A 159 19.43 -3.67 13.21
C TYR A 159 19.17 -4.68 12.09
N LYS A 160 20.10 -4.76 11.14
CA LYS A 160 20.04 -5.77 10.08
C LYS A 160 20.36 -7.14 10.69
N MET A 161 19.39 -8.06 10.58
CA MET A 161 19.50 -9.40 11.12
C MET A 161 19.92 -10.41 10.06
N SER A 162 19.50 -10.22 8.81
CA SER A 162 19.84 -11.09 7.68
C SER A 162 19.67 -10.35 6.36
N ASP A 163 20.15 -10.96 5.28
CA ASP A 163 19.86 -10.57 3.90
C ASP A 163 18.65 -11.33 3.32
N ASN A 164 17.99 -12.13 4.14
CA ASN A 164 16.87 -12.94 3.71
C ASN A 164 15.71 -12.07 3.28
N ARG A 165 15.08 -12.51 2.19
CA ARG A 165 13.78 -12.03 1.74
C ARG A 165 12.86 -13.24 1.61
N TYR A 166 11.58 -13.03 1.79
CA TYR A 166 10.61 -14.10 1.98
C TYR A 166 9.50 -14.02 0.95
N THR A 167 8.93 -15.16 0.62
CA THR A 167 7.59 -15.22 0.03
C THR A 167 6.56 -15.29 1.17
N LEU A 168 5.28 -15.12 0.86
CA LEU A 168 4.24 -15.33 1.86
C LEU A 168 4.14 -16.81 2.25
N GLU A 169 4.47 -17.71 1.34
CA GLU A 169 4.59 -19.16 1.59
C GLU A 169 5.70 -19.44 2.61
N ASP A 170 6.89 -18.83 2.46
CA ASP A 170 7.99 -19.00 3.43
C ASP A 170 7.53 -18.58 4.85
N ILE A 171 6.73 -17.51 4.96
CA ILE A 171 6.17 -17.05 6.23
C ILE A 171 5.14 -18.05 6.76
N LYS A 172 4.20 -18.51 5.92
CA LYS A 172 3.19 -19.50 6.28
C LYS A 172 3.82 -20.79 6.77
N ASP A 173 4.82 -21.30 6.06
CA ASP A 173 5.50 -22.57 6.38
C ASP A 173 6.28 -22.47 7.71
N SER A 174 6.67 -21.28 8.12
CA SER A 174 7.31 -21.04 9.43
C SER A 174 6.34 -21.14 10.63
N ILE A 175 5.02 -21.18 10.35
CA ILE A 175 3.96 -21.22 11.37
C ILE A 175 3.42 -22.66 11.45
N PRO A 176 3.65 -23.38 12.55
CA PRO A 176 3.14 -24.75 12.71
C PRO A 176 1.61 -24.83 12.52
N ASN A 177 1.16 -25.78 11.69
CA ASN A 177 -0.25 -26.02 11.42
C ASN A 177 -1.03 -24.82 10.87
N CYS A 178 -0.39 -23.89 10.18
CA CYS A 178 -1.04 -22.75 9.55
C CYS A 178 -2.00 -23.21 8.45
N LYS A 179 -3.29 -22.85 8.60
CA LYS A 179 -4.37 -23.25 7.66
C LYS A 179 -4.72 -22.16 6.66
N VAL A 180 -4.01 -21.03 6.66
CA VAL A 180 -4.31 -19.91 5.75
C VAL A 180 -4.14 -20.36 4.31
N ASP A 181 -5.15 -20.12 3.47
CA ASP A 181 -5.10 -20.45 2.05
C ASP A 181 -4.54 -19.27 1.25
N LEU A 182 -3.33 -19.45 0.72
CA LEU A 182 -2.65 -18.44 -0.11
C LEU A 182 -2.97 -18.55 -1.61
N SER A 183 -3.76 -19.54 -2.04
CA SER A 183 -4.13 -19.69 -3.46
C SER A 183 -4.88 -18.46 -4.01
N VAL A 184 -5.62 -17.78 -3.15
CA VAL A 184 -6.36 -16.55 -3.47
C VAL A 184 -5.42 -15.41 -3.94
N LEU A 185 -4.14 -15.43 -3.56
CA LEU A 185 -3.16 -14.38 -3.92
C LEU A 185 -2.86 -14.34 -5.42
N THR A 186 -3.10 -15.42 -6.13
CA THR A 186 -2.91 -15.51 -7.58
C THR A 186 -4.14 -15.03 -8.36
N GLU A 187 -5.28 -14.87 -7.70
CA GLU A 187 -6.52 -14.47 -8.31
C GLU A 187 -6.64 -12.94 -8.41
N LYS A 188 -6.60 -12.42 -9.64
CA LYS A 188 -6.98 -11.02 -9.88
C LYS A 188 -8.46 -10.85 -9.51
N PRO A 189 -8.81 -9.75 -8.81
CA PRO A 189 -10.21 -9.49 -8.49
C PRO A 189 -11.04 -9.50 -9.78
N LYS A 190 -12.09 -10.31 -9.80
CA LYS A 190 -13.06 -10.28 -10.89
C LYS A 190 -13.62 -8.87 -10.95
N LYS A 191 -13.49 -8.21 -12.10
CA LYS A 191 -14.14 -6.91 -12.31
C LYS A 191 -15.61 -7.07 -11.93
N GLU A 192 -16.07 -6.30 -10.96
CA GLU A 192 -17.50 -6.24 -10.66
C GLU A 192 -18.20 -5.92 -11.98
N LYS A 193 -19.04 -6.87 -12.44
CA LYS A 193 -19.93 -6.59 -13.56
C LYS A 193 -20.80 -5.43 -13.11
N SER A 194 -21.01 -4.44 -13.97
CA SER A 194 -21.88 -3.33 -13.65
C SER A 194 -23.18 -3.88 -13.06
N LYS A 195 -23.56 -3.40 -11.87
CA LYS A 195 -24.75 -3.87 -11.16
C LYS A 195 -26.06 -3.49 -11.88
N LEU A 196 -25.95 -2.77 -12.99
CA LEU A 196 -27.12 -2.40 -13.80
C LEU A 196 -27.64 -3.61 -14.55
N SER A 197 -28.84 -4.02 -14.25
CA SER A 197 -29.58 -5.01 -15.06
C SER A 197 -29.90 -4.42 -16.45
N LEU A 198 -30.15 -5.28 -17.43
CA LEU A 198 -30.57 -4.85 -18.77
C LEU A 198 -31.86 -4.03 -18.75
N ASP A 199 -32.77 -4.34 -17.82
CA ASP A 199 -34.06 -3.63 -17.66
C ASP A 199 -33.86 -2.23 -17.06
N GLU A 200 -32.94 -2.08 -16.13
CA GLU A 200 -32.55 -0.78 -15.59
C GLU A 200 -31.79 0.05 -16.64
N ALA A 201 -30.90 -0.58 -17.41
CA ALA A 201 -30.20 0.07 -18.49
C ALA A 201 -31.17 0.54 -19.58
N LYS A 202 -32.24 -0.22 -19.90
CA LYS A 202 -33.29 0.19 -20.82
C LYS A 202 -34.01 1.44 -20.34
N LYS A 203 -34.28 1.55 -19.04
CA LYS A 203 -34.95 2.73 -18.45
C LYS A 203 -34.05 3.96 -18.41
N LEU A 204 -32.80 3.78 -18.03
CA LEU A 204 -31.84 4.88 -17.84
C LEU A 204 -31.20 5.36 -19.15
N TYR A 205 -31.03 4.44 -20.12
CA TYR A 205 -30.35 4.70 -21.39
C TYR A 205 -31.11 4.10 -22.56
N PRO A 206 -32.33 4.57 -22.86
CA PRO A 206 -33.20 3.96 -23.86
C PRO A 206 -32.61 3.98 -25.28
N GLU A 207 -31.91 5.06 -25.68
CA GLU A 207 -31.23 5.15 -26.96
C GLU A 207 -30.12 4.10 -27.09
N TRP A 208 -29.30 3.95 -26.06
CA TRP A 208 -28.26 2.93 -26.04
C TRP A 208 -28.85 1.52 -26.13
N TYR A 209 -29.96 1.27 -25.40
CA TYR A 209 -30.64 -0.02 -25.42
C TYR A 209 -31.17 -0.33 -26.81
N GLN A 210 -31.82 0.66 -27.47
CA GLN A 210 -32.33 0.52 -28.81
C GLN A 210 -31.22 0.19 -29.81
N GLU A 211 -30.14 0.97 -29.83
CA GLU A 211 -29.03 0.76 -30.74
C GLU A 211 -28.25 -0.54 -30.52
N ARG A 212 -27.99 -0.91 -29.26
CA ARG A 212 -27.07 -1.99 -28.93
C ARG A 212 -27.74 -3.32 -28.70
N VAL A 213 -28.94 -3.32 -28.16
CA VAL A 213 -29.65 -4.55 -27.78
C VAL A 213 -30.71 -4.89 -28.83
N VAL A 214 -31.52 -3.94 -29.24
CA VAL A 214 -32.61 -4.19 -30.19
C VAL A 214 -32.10 -4.26 -31.64
N GLU A 215 -31.30 -3.26 -32.05
CA GLU A 215 -30.78 -3.18 -33.43
C GLU A 215 -29.50 -3.98 -33.63
N GLY A 216 -28.87 -4.46 -32.53
CA GLY A 216 -27.65 -5.26 -32.60
C GLY A 216 -26.45 -4.55 -33.23
N ARG A 217 -26.45 -3.21 -33.26
CA ARG A 217 -25.36 -2.44 -33.86
C ARG A 217 -24.06 -2.69 -33.05
N PRO A 218 -23.05 -3.32 -33.64
CA PRO A 218 -21.80 -3.54 -32.94
C PRO A 218 -21.14 -2.20 -32.64
N LYS A 219 -20.41 -2.09 -31.51
CA LYS A 219 -19.50 -0.98 -31.28
C LYS A 219 -18.58 -0.88 -32.50
N LYS A 220 -18.74 0.15 -33.33
CA LYS A 220 -17.78 0.38 -34.41
C LYS A 220 -16.40 0.54 -33.79
N LYS A 221 -15.50 -0.37 -34.08
CA LYS A 221 -14.08 -0.20 -33.74
C LYS A 221 -13.63 1.13 -34.34
N GLY A 222 -13.12 2.05 -33.50
CA GLY A 222 -12.57 3.31 -34.00
C GLY A 222 -13.55 4.49 -34.13
N THR A 223 -14.73 4.47 -33.50
CA THR A 223 -15.69 5.57 -33.54
C THR A 223 -15.41 6.77 -32.64
N TRP A 224 -14.21 6.85 -32.04
CA TRP A 224 -13.78 8.12 -31.47
C TRP A 224 -13.33 9.00 -32.61
N VAL A 225 -14.09 10.07 -32.86
CA VAL A 225 -13.63 11.11 -33.78
C VAL A 225 -12.51 11.84 -33.07
N CYS A 226 -11.28 11.55 -33.49
CA CYS A 226 -10.10 12.27 -33.00
C CYS A 226 -10.13 13.67 -33.58
N ASN A 227 -10.60 14.63 -32.82
CA ASN A 227 -10.68 16.03 -33.16
C ASN A 227 -10.29 16.91 -31.98
N GLU A 228 -10.19 18.21 -32.22
CA GLU A 228 -9.84 19.18 -31.21
C GLU A 228 -10.80 19.17 -29.99
N ALA A 229 -12.10 18.98 -30.24
CA ALA A 229 -13.09 18.92 -29.16
C ALA A 229 -12.84 17.74 -28.20
N LEU A 230 -12.42 16.58 -28.71
CA LEU A 230 -12.03 15.45 -27.87
C LEU A 230 -10.77 15.76 -27.06
N TYR A 231 -9.78 16.45 -27.65
CA TYR A 231 -8.57 16.87 -26.97
C TYR A 231 -8.89 17.85 -25.83
N GLU A 232 -9.70 18.88 -26.09
CA GLU A 232 -10.10 19.86 -25.07
C GLU A 232 -10.89 19.21 -23.93
N TRP A 233 -11.82 18.30 -24.26
CA TRP A 233 -12.55 17.56 -23.23
C TRP A 233 -11.60 16.76 -22.33
N TRP A 234 -10.65 16.07 -22.93
CA TRP A 234 -9.67 15.28 -22.17
C TRP A 234 -8.75 16.17 -21.32
N LYS A 235 -8.25 17.27 -21.92
CA LYS A 235 -7.44 18.26 -21.20
C LYS A 235 -8.18 18.78 -19.97
N ASN A 236 -9.39 19.24 -20.12
CA ASN A 236 -10.20 19.74 -19.02
C ASN A 236 -10.40 18.65 -17.94
N LYS A 237 -10.65 17.42 -18.35
CA LYS A 237 -10.82 16.31 -17.42
C LYS A 237 -9.58 16.03 -16.58
N ILE A 238 -8.39 16.03 -17.16
CA ILE A 238 -7.14 15.82 -16.42
C ILE A 238 -6.83 16.99 -15.47
N PHE A 239 -7.11 18.23 -15.87
CA PHE A 239 -6.93 19.40 -15.02
C PHE A 239 -7.85 19.39 -13.79
N THR A 240 -9.06 18.85 -13.91
CA THR A 240 -10.05 18.85 -12.82
C THR A 240 -10.02 17.59 -11.95
N GLU A 241 -9.71 16.43 -12.51
CA GLU A 241 -9.92 15.15 -11.84
C GLU A 241 -8.61 14.43 -11.45
N VAL A 242 -7.45 14.80 -12.03
CA VAL A 242 -6.22 14.06 -11.77
C VAL A 242 -5.67 14.35 -10.39
N LYS A 243 -5.47 13.28 -9.64
CA LYS A 243 -4.86 13.29 -8.31
C LYS A 243 -3.35 13.17 -8.42
N VAL A 244 -2.66 13.60 -7.37
CA VAL A 244 -1.21 13.43 -7.23
C VAL A 244 -0.85 11.94 -7.39
N GLY A 245 0.18 11.67 -8.19
CA GLY A 245 0.58 10.32 -8.61
C GLY A 245 0.06 9.93 -10.00
N GLY A 246 -1.03 10.57 -10.50
CA GLY A 246 -1.56 10.36 -11.85
C GLY A 246 -0.97 11.24 -12.94
N ARG A 247 -0.13 12.23 -12.58
CA ARG A 247 0.36 13.27 -13.52
C ARG A 247 1.11 12.71 -14.72
N TYR A 248 2.01 11.77 -14.49
CA TYR A 248 2.81 11.15 -15.56
C TYR A 248 1.90 10.50 -16.63
N PHE A 249 1.00 9.62 -16.21
CA PHE A 249 0.07 8.95 -17.12
C PHE A 249 -0.88 9.92 -17.81
N SER A 250 -1.30 10.97 -17.13
CA SER A 250 -2.17 12.00 -17.71
C SER A 250 -1.48 12.81 -18.78
N ILE A 251 -0.21 13.18 -18.58
CA ILE A 251 0.61 13.86 -19.59
C ILE A 251 0.86 12.94 -20.78
N MET A 252 1.22 11.68 -20.55
CA MET A 252 1.38 10.71 -21.63
C MET A 252 0.09 10.56 -22.46
N ALA A 253 -1.07 10.46 -21.80
CA ALA A 253 -2.36 10.38 -22.47
C ALA A 253 -2.68 11.68 -23.23
N LEU A 254 -2.42 12.85 -22.63
CA LEU A 254 -2.60 14.15 -23.27
C LEU A 254 -1.78 14.26 -24.56
N CYS A 255 -0.51 13.85 -24.51
CA CYS A 255 0.36 13.85 -25.69
C CYS A 255 -0.14 12.89 -26.76
N ALA A 256 -0.48 11.65 -26.39
CA ALA A 256 -0.97 10.64 -27.33
C ALA A 256 -2.29 11.04 -28.00
N TYR A 257 -3.24 11.62 -27.25
CA TYR A 257 -4.50 12.12 -27.78
C TYR A 257 -4.30 13.39 -28.61
N GLY A 258 -3.42 14.30 -28.16
CA GLY A 258 -3.09 15.50 -28.90
C GLY A 258 -2.58 15.17 -30.31
N LEU A 259 -1.62 14.27 -30.42
CA LEU A 259 -1.10 13.82 -31.74
C LEU A 259 -2.20 13.17 -32.59
N LYS A 260 -3.02 12.30 -32.02
CA LYS A 260 -4.13 11.66 -32.74
C LYS A 260 -5.22 12.64 -33.16
N CYS A 261 -5.41 13.73 -32.44
CA CYS A 261 -6.38 14.79 -32.74
C CYS A 261 -5.82 15.87 -33.64
N GLY A 262 -4.57 15.74 -34.12
CA GLY A 262 -3.91 16.72 -34.99
C GLY A 262 -3.53 18.04 -34.32
N ILE A 263 -3.41 18.04 -32.98
CA ILE A 263 -2.97 19.22 -32.23
C ILE A 263 -1.47 19.42 -32.44
N SER A 264 -1.05 20.66 -32.62
CA SER A 264 0.36 20.97 -32.80
C SER A 264 1.20 20.61 -31.56
N GLU A 265 2.40 20.13 -31.78
CA GLU A 265 3.33 19.76 -30.69
C GLU A 265 3.59 20.95 -29.74
N ARG A 266 3.68 22.17 -30.29
CA ARG A 266 3.85 23.37 -29.48
C ARG A 266 2.72 23.54 -28.46
N ARG A 267 1.46 23.36 -28.90
CA ARG A 267 0.30 23.48 -28.02
C ARG A 267 0.24 22.36 -26.99
N ILE A 268 0.51 21.12 -27.41
CA ILE A 268 0.56 19.98 -26.50
C ILE A 268 1.58 20.21 -25.39
N ARG A 269 2.78 20.70 -25.74
CA ARG A 269 3.80 21.04 -24.74
C ARG A 269 3.34 22.13 -23.79
N GLN A 270 2.75 23.19 -24.32
CA GLN A 270 2.25 24.30 -23.52
C GLN A 270 1.18 23.84 -22.51
N ASP A 271 0.22 23.04 -22.97
CA ASP A 271 -0.83 22.47 -22.11
C ASP A 271 -0.25 21.51 -21.07
N ALA A 272 0.75 20.71 -21.42
CA ALA A 272 1.43 19.82 -20.49
C ALA A 272 2.20 20.59 -19.39
N TYR A 273 2.90 21.67 -19.73
CA TYR A 273 3.56 22.53 -18.74
C TYR A 273 2.55 23.21 -17.82
N SER A 274 1.49 23.79 -18.37
CA SER A 274 0.42 24.38 -17.56
C SER A 274 -0.20 23.38 -16.58
N PHE A 275 -0.29 22.12 -16.99
CA PHE A 275 -0.79 21.06 -16.11
C PHE A 275 0.20 20.71 -14.98
N LEU A 276 1.49 20.85 -15.20
CA LEU A 276 2.51 20.61 -14.15
C LEU A 276 2.56 21.73 -13.11
N GLU A 277 2.23 22.97 -13.52
CA GLU A 277 2.18 24.15 -12.64
C GLU A 277 0.90 24.18 -11.79
N HIS A 278 -0.14 23.47 -12.19
CA HIS A 278 -1.45 23.38 -11.51
C HIS A 278 -1.46 22.26 -10.47
#